data_3b82dfd61f39c2d795b023d7d3edb1e3
#
_entry.id   3b82dfd61f39c2d795b023d7d3edb1e3
#
_cell.length_a   1.000
_cell.length_b   1.000
_cell.length_c   1.000
_cell.angle_alpha   90.00
_cell.angle_beta   90.00
_cell.angle_gamma   90.00
#
_symmetry.space_group_name_H-M   'P 1'
#
loop_
_entity.id
_entity.type
_entity.pdbx_description
1 polymer ?
#
loop_
_entity_poly.entity_id
_entity_poly.type
_entity_poly.pdbx_seq_one_letter_code
_entity_poly.pdbx_strand_id
1 'polypeptide(L)'
;MKEAQNAAVELLQQGEVVALPTETVYGLAADAFNPAAVAKIFAAKERPDFDPLIVHIATVRDLERVAIVPEDIRHTLNQLTTEFWPGPLTVILPKTPEVPDLVTSGLSTVGVRQSGHPIFRAINKALGNPIAAPSANRFGRISPTSASAVMKELGGRIPLIVDAGACSEGVESTIIRIEPREGKKPIFHLHRAGPISKEQLQKFGKVQAVKPGDKLQSPGQLESHYAPLTPFRLIEKPSDFTPELGKRYGLLSYTGEEGGEFVRMHRWENVVALSPGSGKLAEAAVRLFYVMREMDEMGLDEIIAEPVSEVGLGVAIMDRLRRASAR
;
A
#
# COMPACT_ATOMS: atom_id res chain seq x y z
N MET A 1 13.53 21.16 -4.77
CA MET A 1 13.17 20.18 -3.72
C MET A 1 12.90 20.85 -2.36
N LYS A 2 13.81 21.67 -1.80
CA LYS A 2 13.60 22.34 -0.50
C LYS A 2 12.38 23.27 -0.47
N GLU A 3 12.15 24.01 -1.54
CA GLU A 3 10.96 24.88 -1.71
C GLU A 3 9.66 24.05 -1.70
N ALA A 4 9.63 22.93 -2.43
CA ALA A 4 8.47 22.06 -2.44
C ALA A 4 8.17 21.43 -1.05
N GLN A 5 9.23 21.12 -0.27
CA GLN A 5 9.05 20.64 1.11
C GLN A 5 8.47 21.75 2.01
N ASN A 6 8.95 22.98 1.90
CA ASN A 6 8.43 24.11 2.68
C ASN A 6 6.97 24.38 2.31
N ALA A 7 6.63 24.43 1.03
CA ALA A 7 5.26 24.61 0.57
C ALA A 7 4.33 23.47 1.06
N ALA A 8 4.83 22.23 1.07
CA ALA A 8 4.07 21.10 1.62
C ALA A 8 3.78 21.26 3.12
N VAL A 9 4.78 21.69 3.91
CA VAL A 9 4.61 21.96 5.35
C VAL A 9 3.60 23.08 5.58
N GLU A 10 3.70 24.19 4.86
CA GLU A 10 2.77 25.32 4.97
C GLU A 10 1.33 24.90 4.66
N LEU A 11 1.13 24.15 3.57
CA LEU A 11 -0.21 23.64 3.21
C LEU A 11 -0.77 22.69 4.30
N LEU A 12 0.04 21.76 4.80
CA LEU A 12 -0.38 20.86 5.86
C LEU A 12 -0.73 21.61 7.15
N GLN A 13 0.04 22.66 7.53
CA GLN A 13 -0.27 23.53 8.67
C GLN A 13 -1.57 24.33 8.48
N GLN A 14 -1.91 24.69 7.25
CA GLN A 14 -3.17 25.33 6.87
C GLN A 14 -4.36 24.34 6.85
N GLY A 15 -4.13 23.05 7.14
CA GLY A 15 -5.15 22.01 7.07
C GLY A 15 -5.51 21.59 5.66
N GLU A 16 -4.58 21.75 4.71
CA GLU A 16 -4.70 21.22 3.34
C GLU A 16 -4.11 19.82 3.22
N VAL A 17 -4.40 19.15 2.11
CA VAL A 17 -3.84 17.84 1.77
C VAL A 17 -2.72 17.98 0.75
N VAL A 18 -1.69 17.13 0.85
CA VAL A 18 -0.55 17.13 -0.06
C VAL A 18 -0.19 15.69 -0.43
N ALA A 19 0.05 15.40 -1.70
CA ALA A 19 0.60 14.09 -2.07
C ALA A 19 2.12 14.06 -1.83
N LEU A 20 2.55 13.10 -1.01
CA LEU A 20 3.94 12.92 -0.61
C LEU A 20 4.50 11.56 -1.04
N PRO A 21 5.78 11.50 -1.45
CA PRO A 21 6.47 10.25 -1.74
C PRO A 21 6.72 9.45 -0.47
N THR A 22 6.50 8.14 -0.53
CA THR A 22 7.05 7.20 0.46
C THR A 22 7.89 6.15 -0.27
N GLU A 23 8.60 5.29 0.47
CA GLU A 23 9.32 4.18 -0.12
C GLU A 23 8.37 3.14 -0.76
N THR A 24 7.13 3.06 -0.31
CA THR A 24 6.12 2.07 -0.76
C THR A 24 5.27 2.56 -1.92
N VAL A 25 4.40 3.52 -1.68
CA VAL A 25 3.54 4.21 -2.65
C VAL A 25 3.40 5.67 -2.25
N TYR A 26 3.02 6.55 -3.17
CA TYR A 26 2.68 7.93 -2.80
C TYR A 26 1.47 7.97 -1.87
N GLY A 27 1.58 8.77 -0.80
CA GLY A 27 0.53 8.97 0.19
C GLY A 27 -0.15 10.32 0.06
N LEU A 28 -1.47 10.39 0.20
CA LEU A 28 -2.21 11.64 0.34
C LEU A 28 -2.21 12.03 1.82
N ALA A 29 -1.39 12.98 2.17
CA ALA A 29 -1.05 13.40 3.53
C ALA A 29 -1.97 14.50 4.04
N ALA A 30 -2.36 14.41 5.31
CA ALA A 30 -2.97 15.47 6.11
C ALA A 30 -2.45 15.41 7.55
N ASP A 31 -2.53 16.51 8.31
CA ASP A 31 -2.32 16.49 9.75
C ASP A 31 -3.33 15.55 10.41
N ALA A 32 -2.83 14.49 11.06
CA ALA A 32 -3.64 13.43 11.64
C ALA A 32 -4.50 13.92 12.82
N PHE A 33 -4.12 15.02 13.49
CA PHE A 33 -4.85 15.60 14.59
C PHE A 33 -5.86 16.68 14.17
N ASN A 34 -5.93 16.99 12.87
CA ASN A 34 -6.89 17.91 12.31
C ASN A 34 -8.03 17.19 11.58
N PRO A 35 -9.22 16.97 12.20
CA PRO A 35 -10.31 16.25 11.56
C PRO A 35 -10.79 16.88 10.24
N ALA A 36 -10.73 18.21 10.12
CA ALA A 36 -11.11 18.92 8.89
C ALA A 36 -10.13 18.63 7.74
N ALA A 37 -8.84 18.56 8.04
CA ALA A 37 -7.80 18.17 7.07
C ALA A 37 -7.96 16.70 6.66
N VAL A 38 -8.22 15.81 7.63
CA VAL A 38 -8.47 14.38 7.36
C VAL A 38 -9.71 14.20 6.49
N ALA A 39 -10.79 14.96 6.71
CA ALA A 39 -11.99 14.91 5.87
C ALA A 39 -11.70 15.23 4.39
N LYS A 40 -10.73 16.13 4.11
CA LYS A 40 -10.30 16.43 2.74
C LYS A 40 -9.64 15.22 2.05
N ILE A 41 -8.97 14.32 2.79
CA ILE A 41 -8.46 13.06 2.23
C ILE A 41 -9.62 12.23 1.67
N PHE A 42 -10.68 12.04 2.46
CA PHE A 42 -11.85 11.25 2.04
C PHE A 42 -12.53 11.88 0.83
N ALA A 43 -12.72 13.21 0.85
CA ALA A 43 -13.33 13.96 -0.25
C ALA A 43 -12.50 13.85 -1.55
N ALA A 44 -11.19 14.10 -1.50
CA ALA A 44 -10.31 14.07 -2.67
C ALA A 44 -10.25 12.67 -3.31
N LYS A 45 -10.29 11.62 -2.50
CA LYS A 45 -10.20 10.22 -2.94
C LYS A 45 -11.54 9.60 -3.29
N GLU A 46 -12.67 10.25 -3.01
CA GLU A 46 -14.02 9.61 -3.06
C GLU A 46 -14.05 8.33 -2.20
N ARG A 47 -13.35 8.37 -1.05
CA ARG A 47 -13.17 7.22 -0.16
C ARG A 47 -14.30 7.15 0.85
N PRO A 48 -14.89 5.97 1.10
CA PRO A 48 -15.86 5.81 2.17
C PRO A 48 -15.17 5.92 3.55
N ASP A 49 -15.90 6.41 4.54
CA ASP A 49 -15.43 6.71 5.89
C ASP A 49 -15.18 5.46 6.77
N PHE A 50 -15.61 4.29 6.32
CA PHE A 50 -15.38 3.03 7.04
C PHE A 50 -13.99 2.40 6.80
N ASP A 51 -13.14 2.96 5.92
CA ASP A 51 -11.81 2.42 5.60
C ASP A 51 -10.73 3.25 6.30
N PRO A 52 -10.12 2.77 7.42
CA PRO A 52 -9.24 3.56 8.27
C PRO A 52 -7.96 4.00 7.55
N LEU A 53 -7.26 4.98 8.14
CA LEU A 53 -6.02 5.53 7.61
C LEU A 53 -4.82 5.05 8.44
N ILE A 54 -3.64 4.99 7.81
CA ILE A 54 -2.37 4.78 8.51
C ILE A 54 -1.84 6.14 8.97
N VAL A 55 -1.41 6.20 10.23
CA VAL A 55 -0.75 7.37 10.82
C VAL A 55 0.76 7.19 10.75
N HIS A 56 1.43 8.17 10.18
CA HIS A 56 2.89 8.21 10.06
C HIS A 56 3.47 9.13 11.13
N ILE A 57 4.42 8.62 11.91
CA ILE A 57 5.17 9.36 12.92
C ILE A 57 6.54 9.78 12.38
N ALA A 58 7.06 10.91 12.85
CA ALA A 58 8.38 11.41 12.46
C ALA A 58 9.50 10.60 13.12
N THR A 59 9.32 10.27 14.40
CA THR A 59 10.26 9.49 15.22
C THR A 59 9.51 8.49 16.10
N VAL A 60 10.20 7.44 16.57
CA VAL A 60 9.60 6.47 17.51
C VAL A 60 9.09 7.14 18.80
N ARG A 61 9.67 8.28 19.20
CA ARG A 61 9.21 9.04 20.39
C ARG A 61 7.80 9.61 20.21
N ASP A 62 7.37 9.84 18.97
CA ASP A 62 6.02 10.35 18.69
C ASP A 62 4.95 9.25 18.78
N LEU A 63 5.35 7.99 18.99
CA LEU A 63 4.43 6.86 19.06
C LEU A 63 3.39 7.04 20.16
N GLU A 64 3.80 7.50 21.33
CA GLU A 64 2.92 7.67 22.50
C GLU A 64 1.90 8.81 22.31
N ARG A 65 2.09 9.68 21.32
CA ARG A 65 1.08 10.70 20.95
C ARG A 65 -0.11 10.10 20.20
N VAL A 66 0.08 8.98 19.52
CA VAL A 66 -0.95 8.37 18.64
C VAL A 66 -1.43 7.02 19.12
N ALA A 67 -0.61 6.30 19.90
CA ALA A 67 -0.93 4.95 20.33
C ALA A 67 -0.55 4.70 21.80
N ILE A 68 -1.36 3.89 22.46
CA ILE A 68 -1.07 3.33 23.77
C ILE A 68 -0.34 2.00 23.52
N VAL A 69 0.88 1.89 24.04
CA VAL A 69 1.67 0.64 23.90
C VAL A 69 1.43 -0.24 25.15
N PRO A 70 0.70 -1.38 25.00
CA PRO A 70 0.54 -2.32 26.11
C PRO A 70 1.89 -2.87 26.56
N GLU A 71 2.05 -3.04 27.86
CA GLU A 71 3.33 -3.46 28.45
C GLU A 71 3.77 -4.85 28.00
N ASP A 72 2.84 -5.76 27.81
CA ASP A 72 3.06 -7.14 27.39
C ASP A 72 3.54 -7.29 25.94
N ILE A 73 3.40 -6.27 25.11
CA ILE A 73 3.96 -6.25 23.73
C ILE A 73 5.14 -5.28 23.57
N ARG A 74 5.46 -4.46 24.57
CA ARG A 74 6.47 -3.39 24.49
C ARG A 74 7.84 -3.90 24.04
N HIS A 75 8.30 -5.00 24.61
CA HIS A 75 9.60 -5.60 24.22
C HIS A 75 9.60 -6.03 22.75
N THR A 76 8.55 -6.74 22.32
CA THR A 76 8.41 -7.19 20.93
C THR A 76 8.31 -6.02 19.97
N LEU A 77 7.51 -4.99 20.31
CA LEU A 77 7.37 -3.79 19.50
C LEU A 77 8.72 -3.07 19.33
N ASN A 78 9.52 -2.96 20.40
CA ASN A 78 10.85 -2.35 20.34
C ASN A 78 11.79 -3.13 19.40
N GLN A 79 11.76 -4.47 19.43
CA GLN A 79 12.54 -5.28 18.50
C GLN A 79 12.12 -5.03 17.04
N LEU A 80 10.82 -5.01 16.75
CA LEU A 80 10.30 -4.79 15.41
C LEU A 80 10.58 -3.37 14.89
N THR A 81 10.43 -2.35 15.75
CA THR A 81 10.71 -0.96 15.36
C THR A 81 12.21 -0.71 15.17
N THR A 82 13.07 -1.37 15.94
CA THR A 82 14.53 -1.29 15.75
C THR A 82 14.96 -1.91 14.42
N GLU A 83 14.35 -3.02 14.02
CA GLU A 83 14.70 -3.73 12.78
C GLU A 83 14.07 -3.09 11.53
N PHE A 84 12.81 -2.64 11.62
CA PHE A 84 12.02 -2.29 10.44
C PHE A 84 11.60 -0.82 10.35
N TRP A 85 11.89 0.02 11.36
CA TRP A 85 11.65 1.45 11.30
C TRP A 85 12.95 2.26 11.33
N PRO A 86 13.04 3.32 10.50
CA PRO A 86 12.06 3.74 9.50
C PRO A 86 11.98 2.76 8.32
N GLY A 87 10.73 2.44 7.88
CA GLY A 87 10.54 1.47 6.81
C GLY A 87 9.09 0.99 6.62
N PRO A 88 8.90 -0.06 5.81
CA PRO A 88 7.58 -0.46 5.31
C PRO A 88 6.80 -1.41 6.24
N LEU A 89 6.94 -1.25 7.57
CA LEU A 89 6.15 -1.96 8.57
C LEU A 89 5.11 -1.02 9.19
N THR A 90 3.85 -1.44 9.21
CA THR A 90 2.75 -0.80 9.96
C THR A 90 2.33 -1.73 11.10
N VAL A 91 2.23 -1.20 12.31
CA VAL A 91 1.76 -1.95 13.49
C VAL A 91 0.43 -1.38 13.95
N ILE A 92 -0.57 -2.24 14.15
CA ILE A 92 -1.88 -1.87 14.71
C ILE A 92 -1.76 -1.87 16.24
N LEU A 93 -2.10 -0.74 16.85
CA LEU A 93 -2.03 -0.51 18.30
C LEU A 93 -3.32 0.16 18.79
N PRO A 94 -3.68 0.04 20.08
CA PRO A 94 -4.71 0.88 20.70
C PRO A 94 -4.41 2.37 20.47
N LYS A 95 -5.40 3.16 20.02
CA LYS A 95 -5.22 4.59 19.77
C LYS A 95 -5.29 5.42 21.05
N THR A 96 -4.60 6.57 21.05
CA THR A 96 -4.84 7.61 22.06
C THR A 96 -6.13 8.40 21.77
N PRO A 97 -6.72 9.08 22.75
CA PRO A 97 -7.88 9.96 22.51
C PRO A 97 -7.60 11.13 21.57
N GLU A 98 -6.34 11.52 21.38
CA GLU A 98 -5.93 12.60 20.46
C GLU A 98 -6.14 12.25 18.98
N VAL A 99 -6.13 10.95 18.65
CA VAL A 99 -6.38 10.49 17.28
C VAL A 99 -7.89 10.55 16.99
N PRO A 100 -8.35 11.40 16.06
CA PRO A 100 -9.76 11.53 15.73
C PRO A 100 -10.36 10.21 15.23
N ASP A 101 -11.63 9.97 15.53
CA ASP A 101 -12.36 8.77 15.09
C ASP A 101 -12.39 8.65 13.56
N LEU A 102 -12.42 9.78 12.85
CA LEU A 102 -12.37 9.79 11.39
C LEU A 102 -11.10 9.13 10.84
N VAL A 103 -9.95 9.27 11.51
CA VAL A 103 -8.68 8.61 11.11
C VAL A 103 -8.78 7.10 11.19
N THR A 104 -9.47 6.59 12.21
CA THR A 104 -9.58 5.17 12.52
C THR A 104 -10.91 4.55 12.10
N SER A 105 -11.77 5.32 11.42
CA SER A 105 -13.13 4.85 11.07
C SER A 105 -13.93 4.37 12.29
N GLY A 106 -13.76 5.04 13.44
CA GLY A 106 -14.39 4.68 14.72
C GLY A 106 -13.77 3.49 15.44
N LEU A 107 -12.68 2.89 14.92
CA LEU A 107 -11.99 1.80 15.61
C LEU A 107 -11.23 2.32 16.84
N SER A 108 -11.12 1.49 17.87
CA SER A 108 -10.29 1.74 19.05
C SER A 108 -8.79 1.55 18.82
N THR A 109 -8.40 1.21 17.59
CA THR A 109 -7.01 0.95 17.20
C THR A 109 -6.60 1.84 16.04
N VAL A 110 -5.31 2.10 15.91
CA VAL A 110 -4.67 2.86 14.83
C VAL A 110 -3.49 2.08 14.24
N GLY A 111 -3.37 2.10 12.92
CA GLY A 111 -2.16 1.62 12.23
C GLY A 111 -1.08 2.70 12.25
N VAL A 112 0.07 2.41 12.86
CA VAL A 112 1.19 3.36 12.98
C VAL A 112 2.39 2.87 12.20
N ARG A 113 3.07 3.82 11.51
CA ARG A 113 4.28 3.57 10.72
C ARG A 113 5.26 4.74 10.81
N GLN A 114 6.54 4.46 10.66
CA GLN A 114 7.57 5.47 10.39
C GLN A 114 8.10 5.23 8.96
N SER A 115 7.75 6.10 8.00
CA SER A 115 8.22 5.94 6.61
C SER A 115 9.74 6.01 6.50
N GLY A 116 10.32 5.20 5.63
CA GLY A 116 11.75 5.23 5.30
C GLY A 116 12.13 6.39 4.36
N HIS A 117 11.17 7.01 3.67
CA HIS A 117 11.47 8.01 2.66
C HIS A 117 11.96 9.34 3.27
N PRO A 118 13.15 9.85 2.88
CA PRO A 118 13.77 10.99 3.55
C PRO A 118 12.95 12.28 3.45
N ILE A 119 12.31 12.55 2.29
CA ILE A 119 11.48 13.74 2.08
C ILE A 119 10.21 13.68 2.95
N PHE A 120 9.52 12.52 2.98
CA PHE A 120 8.35 12.32 3.84
C PHE A 120 8.70 12.58 5.31
N ARG A 121 9.82 12.01 5.78
CA ARG A 121 10.29 12.20 7.16
C ARG A 121 10.64 13.63 7.48
N ALA A 122 11.29 14.35 6.55
CA ALA A 122 11.65 15.75 6.72
C ALA A 122 10.41 16.64 6.85
N ILE A 123 9.39 16.42 6.00
CA ILE A 123 8.11 17.14 6.06
C ILE A 123 7.35 16.79 7.35
N ASN A 124 7.25 15.51 7.71
CA ASN A 124 6.58 15.07 8.93
C ASN A 124 7.23 15.70 10.18
N LYS A 125 8.57 15.70 10.24
CA LYS A 125 9.31 16.35 11.32
C LYS A 125 9.07 17.87 11.38
N ALA A 126 9.05 18.54 10.22
CA ALA A 126 8.85 19.97 10.15
C ALA A 126 7.41 20.40 10.48
N LEU A 127 6.42 19.57 10.13
CA LEU A 127 5.02 19.78 10.54
C LEU A 127 4.85 19.70 12.07
N GLY A 128 5.60 18.83 12.75
CA GLY A 128 5.54 18.64 14.19
C GLY A 128 4.35 17.80 14.69
N ASN A 129 3.43 17.42 13.80
CA ASN A 129 2.31 16.52 14.07
C ASN A 129 2.41 15.24 13.23
N PRO A 130 1.86 14.10 13.71
CA PRO A 130 1.72 12.90 12.91
C PRO A 130 0.89 13.15 11.64
N ILE A 131 1.19 12.42 10.58
CA ILE A 131 0.52 12.55 9.28
C ILE A 131 -0.36 11.33 9.03
N ALA A 132 -1.66 11.53 8.78
CA ALA A 132 -2.51 10.51 8.21
C ALA A 132 -2.31 10.46 6.69
N ALA A 133 -1.97 9.29 6.14
CA ALA A 133 -1.70 9.17 4.71
C ALA A 133 -2.09 7.79 4.13
N PRO A 134 -3.27 7.64 3.51
CA PRO A 134 -3.56 6.55 2.60
C PRO A 134 -2.81 6.75 1.26
N SER A 135 -2.84 5.77 0.36
CA SER A 135 -2.31 5.93 -1.01
C SER A 135 -2.98 7.10 -1.76
N ALA A 136 -2.23 7.81 -2.61
CA ALA A 136 -2.68 9.04 -3.27
C ALA A 136 -3.41 8.78 -4.61
N ASN A 137 -4.37 7.84 -4.64
CA ASN A 137 -5.25 7.51 -5.77
C ASN A 137 -6.71 7.66 -5.37
N ARG A 138 -7.64 7.70 -6.34
CA ARG A 138 -9.07 7.53 -6.06
C ARG A 138 -9.35 6.15 -5.48
N PHE A 139 -10.39 6.03 -4.69
CA PHE A 139 -10.73 4.79 -3.99
C PHE A 139 -10.90 3.60 -4.93
N GLY A 140 -10.37 2.44 -4.55
CA GLY A 140 -10.44 1.20 -5.33
C GLY A 140 -9.49 1.11 -6.53
N ARG A 141 -8.87 2.23 -6.94
CA ARG A 141 -7.98 2.32 -8.10
C ARG A 141 -6.55 1.87 -7.77
N ILE A 142 -5.73 1.72 -8.82
CA ILE A 142 -4.32 1.34 -8.72
C ILE A 142 -3.56 2.34 -7.86
N SER A 143 -2.77 1.87 -6.88
CA SER A 143 -1.95 2.74 -6.03
C SER A 143 -0.84 3.42 -6.84
N PRO A 144 -0.56 4.73 -6.62
CA PRO A 144 0.44 5.45 -7.39
C PRO A 144 1.86 5.24 -6.82
N THR A 145 2.79 4.89 -7.68
CA THR A 145 4.22 4.74 -7.36
C THR A 145 5.10 5.86 -7.93
N SER A 146 4.48 6.89 -8.52
CA SER A 146 5.14 8.07 -9.06
C SER A 146 4.24 9.30 -8.95
N ALA A 147 4.83 10.51 -9.01
CA ALA A 147 4.07 11.76 -9.02
C ALA A 147 3.16 11.87 -10.25
N SER A 148 3.59 11.37 -11.41
CA SER A 148 2.78 11.35 -12.63
C SER A 148 1.53 10.49 -12.48
N ALA A 149 1.64 9.35 -11.77
CA ALA A 149 0.48 8.51 -11.44
C ALA A 149 -0.49 9.23 -10.48
N VAL A 150 0.02 9.96 -9.49
CA VAL A 150 -0.82 10.82 -8.62
C VAL A 150 -1.53 11.90 -9.42
N MET A 151 -0.81 12.57 -10.33
CA MET A 151 -1.39 13.62 -11.17
C MET A 151 -2.56 13.10 -12.01
N LYS A 152 -2.48 11.89 -12.56
CA LYS A 152 -3.58 11.25 -13.31
C LYS A 152 -4.81 10.97 -12.43
N GLU A 153 -4.61 10.63 -11.16
CA GLU A 153 -5.68 10.28 -10.23
C GLU A 153 -6.30 11.48 -9.51
N LEU A 154 -5.46 12.42 -9.05
CA LEU A 154 -5.83 13.51 -8.15
C LEU A 154 -5.50 14.90 -8.69
N GLY A 155 -5.07 15.03 -9.95
CA GLY A 155 -4.84 16.33 -10.60
C GLY A 155 -6.09 17.19 -10.55
N GLY A 156 -5.95 18.46 -10.13
CA GLY A 156 -7.05 19.40 -9.92
C GLY A 156 -7.90 19.17 -8.65
N ARG A 157 -7.65 18.12 -7.87
CA ARG A 157 -8.35 17.80 -6.61
C ARG A 157 -7.53 18.16 -5.37
N ILE A 158 -6.23 18.28 -5.51
CA ILE A 158 -5.28 18.56 -4.42
C ILE A 158 -4.33 19.69 -4.83
N PRO A 159 -3.87 20.51 -3.87
CA PRO A 159 -3.07 21.70 -4.19
C PRO A 159 -1.61 21.40 -4.57
N LEU A 160 -1.01 20.29 -4.10
CA LEU A 160 0.40 20.01 -4.30
C LEU A 160 0.70 18.52 -4.38
N ILE A 161 1.61 18.16 -5.28
CA ILE A 161 2.27 16.86 -5.36
C ILE A 161 3.78 17.10 -5.25
N VAL A 162 4.42 16.52 -4.24
CA VAL A 162 5.88 16.57 -4.09
C VAL A 162 6.50 15.43 -4.88
N ASP A 163 7.12 15.74 -6.02
CA ASP A 163 7.77 14.74 -6.86
C ASP A 163 9.19 14.42 -6.36
N ALA A 164 9.42 13.15 -6.06
CA ALA A 164 10.72 12.62 -5.68
C ALA A 164 11.08 11.34 -6.48
N GLY A 165 10.51 11.17 -7.65
CA GLY A 165 10.70 10.00 -8.50
C GLY A 165 9.83 8.82 -8.10
N ALA A 166 10.19 7.63 -8.57
CA ALA A 166 9.48 6.39 -8.33
C ALA A 166 9.75 5.82 -6.92
N CYS A 167 8.74 5.18 -6.34
CA CYS A 167 8.88 4.44 -5.09
C CYS A 167 9.78 3.20 -5.25
N SER A 168 10.57 2.89 -4.23
CA SER A 168 11.55 1.78 -4.26
C SER A 168 10.96 0.40 -3.96
N GLU A 169 9.82 0.33 -3.24
CA GLU A 169 9.18 -0.95 -2.86
C GLU A 169 8.02 -1.34 -3.78
N GLY A 170 7.30 -0.37 -4.33
CA GLY A 170 6.24 -0.54 -5.32
C GLY A 170 4.92 -1.12 -4.81
N VAL A 171 4.88 -1.69 -3.62
CA VAL A 171 3.68 -2.19 -2.95
C VAL A 171 3.56 -1.61 -1.53
N GLU A 172 2.35 -1.52 -0.99
CA GLU A 172 2.09 -0.90 0.32
C GLU A 172 2.73 -1.68 1.47
N SER A 173 2.87 -1.01 2.63
CA SER A 173 3.48 -1.57 3.84
C SER A 173 2.84 -2.87 4.31
N THR A 174 3.65 -3.73 4.87
CA THR A 174 3.19 -4.89 5.66
C THR A 174 2.45 -4.39 6.90
N ILE A 175 1.25 -4.91 7.17
CA ILE A 175 0.44 -4.54 8.35
C ILE A 175 0.28 -5.74 9.26
N ILE A 176 0.66 -5.56 10.53
CA ILE A 176 0.51 -6.59 11.56
C ILE A 176 -0.18 -6.04 12.82
N ARG A 177 -0.82 -6.94 13.57
CA ARG A 177 -1.19 -6.77 14.97
C ARG A 177 -0.42 -7.77 15.82
N ILE A 178 0.07 -7.34 16.97
CA ILE A 178 0.81 -8.18 17.90
C ILE A 178 -0.17 -8.74 18.94
N GLU A 179 -0.20 -10.06 19.07
CA GLU A 179 -0.90 -10.77 20.16
C GLU A 179 0.15 -11.33 21.12
N PRO A 180 0.19 -10.83 22.38
CA PRO A 180 1.13 -11.34 23.37
C PRO A 180 0.77 -12.77 23.77
N ARG A 181 1.77 -13.53 24.22
CA ARG A 181 1.59 -14.89 24.75
C ARG A 181 2.52 -15.10 25.91
N GLU A 182 1.95 -15.39 27.07
CA GLU A 182 2.71 -15.63 28.30
C GLU A 182 3.71 -16.80 28.10
N GLY A 183 4.97 -16.58 28.40
CA GLY A 183 6.06 -17.57 28.32
C GLY A 183 6.35 -18.12 26.91
N LYS A 184 5.78 -17.51 25.83
CA LYS A 184 5.96 -17.95 24.44
C LYS A 184 6.21 -16.79 23.52
N LYS A 185 6.76 -17.08 22.31
CA LYS A 185 6.85 -16.05 21.27
C LYS A 185 5.46 -15.52 20.90
N PRO A 186 5.32 -14.20 20.64
CA PRO A 186 4.05 -13.59 20.25
C PRO A 186 3.49 -14.14 18.95
N ILE A 187 2.21 -13.88 18.68
CA ILE A 187 1.60 -14.12 17.37
C ILE A 187 1.47 -12.78 16.67
N PHE A 188 1.91 -12.73 15.41
CA PHE A 188 1.67 -11.62 14.50
C PHE A 188 0.50 -11.97 13.58
N HIS A 189 -0.61 -11.27 13.76
CA HIS A 189 -1.73 -11.34 12.83
C HIS A 189 -1.40 -10.47 11.62
N LEU A 190 -1.17 -11.11 10.46
CA LEU A 190 -0.84 -10.44 9.21
C LEU A 190 -2.14 -9.96 8.54
N HIS A 191 -2.40 -8.67 8.60
CA HIS A 191 -3.56 -8.01 8.01
C HIS A 191 -3.35 -7.66 6.53
N ARG A 192 -2.12 -7.32 6.15
CA ARG A 192 -1.74 -7.03 4.77
C ARG A 192 -0.30 -7.47 4.52
N ALA A 193 -0.09 -8.30 3.51
CA ALA A 193 1.24 -8.62 3.02
C ALA A 193 1.86 -7.41 2.30
N GLY A 194 3.16 -7.21 2.46
CA GLY A 194 3.93 -6.11 1.90
C GLY A 194 5.42 -6.43 1.87
N PRO A 195 6.31 -5.41 1.81
CA PRO A 195 7.75 -5.61 1.67
C PRO A 195 8.41 -6.41 2.80
N ILE A 196 7.90 -6.28 4.03
CA ILE A 196 8.39 -7.12 5.14
C ILE A 196 7.69 -8.47 5.04
N SER A 197 8.47 -9.50 4.70
CA SER A 197 7.95 -10.84 4.45
C SER A 197 7.58 -11.60 5.73
N LYS A 198 6.77 -12.65 5.55
CA LYS A 198 6.42 -13.57 6.64
C LYS A 198 7.68 -14.18 7.29
N GLU A 199 8.67 -14.56 6.49
CA GLU A 199 9.91 -15.17 6.93
C GLU A 199 10.75 -14.22 7.80
N GLN A 200 10.77 -12.93 7.47
CA GLN A 200 11.42 -11.89 8.27
C GLN A 200 10.72 -11.72 9.62
N LEU A 201 9.39 -11.66 9.64
CA LEU A 201 8.61 -11.55 10.88
C LEU A 201 8.72 -12.81 11.76
N GLN A 202 8.86 -14.00 11.18
CA GLN A 202 8.99 -15.27 11.91
C GLN A 202 10.24 -15.34 12.80
N LYS A 203 11.24 -14.50 12.57
CA LYS A 203 12.41 -14.37 13.49
C LYS A 203 11.98 -13.90 14.87
N PHE A 204 10.93 -13.09 14.97
CA PHE A 204 10.45 -12.44 16.20
C PHE A 204 9.22 -13.14 16.81
N GLY A 205 8.37 -13.79 16.00
CA GLY A 205 7.13 -14.40 16.49
C GLY A 205 6.52 -15.39 15.49
N LYS A 206 5.38 -15.98 15.84
CA LYS A 206 4.59 -16.81 14.92
C LYS A 206 3.72 -15.91 14.05
N VAL A 207 3.72 -16.10 12.73
CA VAL A 207 2.88 -15.31 11.81
C VAL A 207 1.65 -16.11 11.41
N GLN A 208 0.48 -15.48 11.52
CA GLN A 208 -0.82 -16.01 11.09
C GLN A 208 -1.51 -14.99 10.18
N ALA A 209 -2.02 -15.44 9.04
CA ALA A 209 -2.86 -14.59 8.20
C ALA A 209 -4.23 -14.38 8.88
N VAL A 210 -4.76 -13.16 8.78
CA VAL A 210 -6.14 -12.84 9.16
C VAL A 210 -7.07 -13.46 8.13
N LYS A 211 -8.17 -14.09 8.59
CA LYS A 211 -9.11 -14.78 7.70
C LYS A 211 -10.01 -13.76 6.97
N PRO A 212 -10.39 -14.06 5.72
CA PRO A 212 -11.46 -13.30 5.05
C PRO A 212 -12.73 -13.29 5.90
N GLY A 213 -13.38 -12.13 6.03
CA GLY A 213 -14.60 -11.97 6.84
C GLY A 213 -14.38 -11.50 8.28
N ASP A 214 -13.14 -11.43 8.77
CA ASP A 214 -12.84 -10.73 10.01
C ASP A 214 -13.13 -9.23 9.84
N LYS A 215 -13.54 -8.55 10.95
CA LYS A 215 -13.81 -7.10 10.91
C LYS A 215 -12.62 -6.34 10.33
N LEU A 216 -12.90 -5.38 9.43
CA LEU A 216 -11.90 -4.46 8.88
C LEU A 216 -11.18 -3.75 10.04
N GLN A 217 -9.87 -3.90 10.13
CA GLN A 217 -9.01 -3.27 11.14
C GLN A 217 -7.88 -2.44 10.52
N SER A 218 -7.73 -2.51 9.19
CA SER A 218 -6.67 -1.82 8.46
C SER A 218 -7.03 -1.59 7.00
N PRO A 219 -6.38 -0.60 6.33
CA PRO A 219 -6.59 -0.33 4.91
C PRO A 219 -6.22 -1.53 4.02
N GLY A 220 -6.93 -1.67 2.87
CA GLY A 220 -6.60 -2.67 1.85
C GLY A 220 -7.09 -4.08 2.17
N GLN A 221 -8.05 -4.25 3.08
CA GLN A 221 -8.69 -5.54 3.39
C GLN A 221 -9.96 -5.80 2.57
N LEU A 222 -10.43 -4.83 1.78
CA LEU A 222 -11.60 -5.00 0.90
C LEU A 222 -11.31 -6.05 -0.18
N GLU A 223 -12.31 -6.81 -0.56
CA GLU A 223 -12.20 -7.85 -1.59
C GLU A 223 -11.78 -7.25 -2.93
N SER A 224 -12.44 -6.19 -3.38
CA SER A 224 -12.07 -5.46 -4.59
C SER A 224 -11.27 -4.22 -4.24
N HIS A 225 -10.03 -4.14 -4.73
CA HIS A 225 -9.11 -3.02 -4.58
C HIS A 225 -8.02 -3.08 -5.65
N TYR A 226 -7.32 -1.99 -5.92
CA TYR A 226 -6.20 -1.91 -6.89
C TYR A 226 -6.61 -2.13 -8.36
N ALA A 227 -7.91 -2.03 -8.67
CA ALA A 227 -8.40 -2.41 -9.98
C ALA A 227 -8.11 -1.33 -11.04
N PRO A 228 -7.61 -1.71 -12.24
CA PRO A 228 -7.62 -0.85 -13.43
C PRO A 228 -9.05 -0.54 -13.88
N LEU A 229 -9.23 0.39 -14.82
CA LEU A 229 -10.52 0.62 -15.48
C LEU A 229 -10.84 -0.51 -16.45
N THR A 230 -9.82 -0.95 -17.18
CA THR A 230 -9.91 -2.11 -18.07
C THR A 230 -10.22 -3.36 -17.24
N PRO A 231 -11.17 -4.21 -17.67
CA PRO A 231 -11.43 -5.49 -17.06
C PRO A 231 -10.14 -6.27 -16.81
N PHE A 232 -9.98 -6.80 -15.59
CA PHE A 232 -8.75 -7.46 -15.16
C PHE A 232 -9.08 -8.84 -14.58
N ARG A 233 -8.39 -9.86 -15.06
CA ARG A 233 -8.59 -11.24 -14.60
C ARG A 233 -7.26 -11.93 -14.33
N LEU A 234 -7.10 -12.43 -13.11
CA LEU A 234 -6.03 -13.36 -12.75
C LEU A 234 -6.49 -14.77 -13.11
N ILE A 235 -5.66 -15.53 -13.82
CA ILE A 235 -5.89 -16.94 -14.16
C ILE A 235 -4.80 -17.79 -13.53
N GLU A 236 -5.16 -18.95 -12.97
CA GLU A 236 -4.19 -19.82 -12.29
C GLU A 236 -3.41 -20.71 -13.27
N LYS A 237 -4.00 -21.05 -14.40
CA LYS A 237 -3.39 -21.87 -15.45
C LYS A 237 -3.89 -21.48 -16.84
N PRO A 238 -3.13 -21.75 -17.92
CA PRO A 238 -3.51 -21.41 -19.28
C PRO A 238 -4.90 -21.91 -19.71
N SER A 239 -5.32 -23.08 -19.23
CA SER A 239 -6.64 -23.66 -19.55
C SER A 239 -7.84 -22.88 -19.00
N ASP A 240 -7.61 -21.95 -18.05
CA ASP A 240 -8.66 -21.11 -17.46
C ASP A 240 -9.01 -19.91 -18.36
N PHE A 241 -8.27 -19.73 -19.47
CA PHE A 241 -8.50 -18.68 -20.43
C PHE A 241 -9.21 -19.21 -21.69
N THR A 242 -10.35 -18.60 -22.00
CA THR A 242 -11.06 -18.84 -23.27
C THR A 242 -11.28 -17.48 -23.92
N PRO A 243 -10.59 -17.16 -25.02
CA PRO A 243 -10.72 -15.87 -25.70
C PRO A 243 -12.07 -15.75 -26.43
N GLU A 244 -12.63 -14.57 -26.43
CA GLU A 244 -13.80 -14.21 -27.24
C GLU A 244 -13.34 -13.59 -28.58
N LEU A 245 -14.04 -13.94 -29.67
CA LEU A 245 -13.71 -13.44 -31.00
C LEU A 245 -13.85 -11.89 -31.06
N GLY A 246 -12.83 -11.24 -31.59
CA GLY A 246 -12.81 -9.79 -31.83
C GLY A 246 -12.37 -8.96 -30.62
N LYS A 247 -12.13 -9.54 -29.44
CA LYS A 247 -11.58 -8.84 -28.29
C LYS A 247 -10.05 -8.76 -28.33
N ARG A 248 -9.50 -7.64 -27.87
CA ARG A 248 -8.08 -7.37 -27.69
C ARG A 248 -7.66 -7.65 -26.25
N TYR A 249 -6.80 -8.64 -26.08
CA TYR A 249 -6.31 -9.08 -24.77
C TYR A 249 -4.85 -8.72 -24.58
N GLY A 250 -4.51 -8.16 -23.40
CA GLY A 250 -3.13 -8.01 -22.96
C GLY A 250 -2.78 -9.02 -21.88
N LEU A 251 -1.54 -9.52 -21.89
CA LEU A 251 -1.00 -10.39 -20.85
C LEU A 251 -0.07 -9.62 -19.93
N LEU A 252 -0.42 -9.56 -18.64
CA LEU A 252 0.50 -9.20 -17.56
C LEU A 252 1.27 -10.46 -17.16
N SER A 253 2.46 -10.59 -17.70
CA SER A 253 3.32 -11.76 -17.49
C SER A 253 4.32 -11.52 -16.36
N TYR A 254 4.78 -12.57 -15.69
CA TYR A 254 5.83 -12.46 -14.69
C TYR A 254 7.18 -12.13 -15.35
N THR A 255 7.64 -12.96 -16.28
CA THR A 255 8.96 -12.77 -16.95
C THR A 255 8.83 -12.30 -18.39
N GLY A 256 7.71 -12.54 -19.06
CA GLY A 256 7.48 -12.23 -20.47
C GLY A 256 8.26 -13.14 -21.43
N GLU A 257 8.75 -14.29 -20.97
CA GLU A 257 9.51 -15.21 -21.80
C GLU A 257 8.64 -15.80 -22.92
N GLU A 258 9.11 -15.70 -24.18
CA GLU A 258 8.41 -16.22 -25.36
C GLU A 258 8.12 -17.74 -25.27
N GLY A 259 8.94 -18.46 -24.48
CA GLY A 259 8.78 -19.87 -24.19
C GLY A 259 7.73 -20.20 -23.12
N GLY A 260 7.21 -19.22 -22.40
CA GLY A 260 6.28 -19.40 -21.29
C GLY A 260 4.91 -19.91 -21.76
N GLU A 261 4.29 -20.77 -20.96
CA GLU A 261 2.99 -21.37 -21.29
C GLU A 261 1.90 -20.30 -21.48
N PHE A 262 1.85 -19.28 -20.61
CA PHE A 262 0.88 -18.19 -20.69
C PHE A 262 1.12 -17.30 -21.93
N VAL A 263 2.38 -17.05 -22.29
CA VAL A 263 2.70 -16.24 -23.47
C VAL A 263 2.27 -16.97 -24.76
N ARG A 264 2.46 -18.29 -24.83
CA ARG A 264 2.16 -19.09 -26.04
C ARG A 264 0.69 -19.49 -26.19
N MET A 265 -0.11 -19.42 -25.12
CA MET A 265 -1.50 -19.93 -25.16
C MET A 265 -2.44 -19.11 -26.04
N HIS A 266 -2.07 -17.85 -26.35
CA HIS A 266 -2.88 -16.95 -27.16
C HIS A 266 -2.01 -15.95 -27.92
N ARG A 267 -2.56 -15.37 -29.00
CA ARG A 267 -1.96 -14.22 -29.68
C ARG A 267 -2.37 -12.94 -28.97
N TRP A 268 -1.54 -12.50 -28.02
CA TRP A 268 -1.77 -11.29 -27.24
C TRP A 268 -1.57 -10.04 -28.09
N GLU A 269 -2.39 -9.00 -27.85
CA GLU A 269 -2.13 -7.65 -28.37
C GLU A 269 -0.84 -7.08 -27.77
N ASN A 270 -0.66 -7.26 -26.45
CA ASN A 270 0.53 -6.87 -25.73
C ASN A 270 0.89 -7.93 -24.69
N VAL A 271 2.17 -8.18 -24.51
CA VAL A 271 2.73 -8.93 -23.38
C VAL A 271 3.63 -7.97 -22.60
N VAL A 272 3.28 -7.68 -21.34
CA VAL A 272 4.06 -6.77 -20.50
C VAL A 272 4.53 -7.53 -19.26
N ALA A 273 5.86 -7.54 -19.06
CA ALA A 273 6.50 -8.31 -17.99
C ALA A 273 6.66 -7.50 -16.70
N LEU A 274 6.36 -8.14 -15.55
CA LEU A 274 6.67 -7.58 -14.22
C LEU A 274 8.16 -7.58 -13.93
N SER A 275 8.89 -8.65 -14.33
CA SER A 275 10.33 -8.79 -14.10
C SER A 275 11.00 -9.35 -15.36
N PRO A 276 11.18 -8.52 -16.42
CA PRO A 276 11.70 -8.98 -17.69
C PRO A 276 13.12 -9.54 -17.56
N GLY A 277 13.29 -10.80 -17.95
CA GLY A 277 14.57 -11.50 -18.00
C GLY A 277 15.22 -11.86 -16.67
N SER A 278 14.84 -11.24 -15.55
CA SER A 278 15.46 -11.50 -14.25
C SER A 278 14.65 -12.46 -13.36
N GLY A 279 13.34 -12.51 -13.50
CA GLY A 279 12.45 -13.33 -12.68
C GLY A 279 12.54 -13.01 -11.18
N LYS A 280 12.86 -11.74 -10.80
CA LYS A 280 13.02 -11.32 -9.41
C LYS A 280 11.74 -10.73 -8.86
N LEU A 281 11.24 -11.28 -7.77
CA LEU A 281 10.02 -10.80 -7.10
C LEU A 281 10.14 -9.35 -6.61
N ALA A 282 11.35 -8.89 -6.23
CA ALA A 282 11.57 -7.50 -5.85
C ALA A 282 11.34 -6.54 -7.02
N GLU A 283 11.85 -6.87 -8.21
CA GLU A 283 11.61 -6.08 -9.42
C GLU A 283 10.13 -6.11 -9.80
N ALA A 284 9.50 -7.29 -9.74
CA ALA A 284 8.08 -7.44 -10.02
C ALA A 284 7.20 -6.60 -9.09
N ALA A 285 7.53 -6.54 -7.79
CA ALA A 285 6.81 -5.71 -6.81
C ALA A 285 6.92 -4.22 -7.12
N VAL A 286 8.13 -3.72 -7.41
CA VAL A 286 8.38 -2.31 -7.77
C VAL A 286 7.61 -1.91 -9.03
N ARG A 287 7.52 -2.81 -10.02
CA ARG A 287 6.89 -2.55 -11.32
C ARG A 287 5.39 -2.80 -11.34
N LEU A 288 4.82 -3.54 -10.39
CA LEU A 288 3.45 -4.03 -10.41
C LEU A 288 2.43 -2.95 -10.77
N PHE A 289 2.31 -1.92 -9.96
CA PHE A 289 1.31 -0.86 -10.17
C PHE A 289 1.63 0.03 -11.38
N TYR A 290 2.91 0.22 -11.69
CA TYR A 290 3.32 0.93 -12.89
C TYR A 290 2.85 0.18 -14.15
N VAL A 291 3.15 -1.12 -14.25
CA VAL A 291 2.77 -1.96 -15.41
C VAL A 291 1.26 -2.10 -15.52
N MET A 292 0.54 -2.33 -14.41
CA MET A 292 -0.92 -2.37 -14.43
C MET A 292 -1.54 -1.08 -14.97
N ARG A 293 -0.98 0.08 -14.61
CA ARG A 293 -1.42 1.39 -15.08
C ARG A 293 -1.08 1.61 -16.56
N GLU A 294 0.10 1.18 -16.99
CA GLU A 294 0.51 1.23 -18.39
C GLU A 294 -0.45 0.41 -19.27
N MET A 295 -0.78 -0.81 -18.86
CA MET A 295 -1.72 -1.67 -19.57
C MET A 295 -3.16 -1.11 -19.57
N ASP A 296 -3.59 -0.46 -18.50
CA ASP A 296 -4.91 0.21 -18.41
C ASP A 296 -5.09 1.33 -19.46
N GLU A 297 -3.99 1.86 -20.00
CA GLU A 297 -3.97 2.92 -21.03
C GLU A 297 -3.82 2.39 -22.47
N MET A 298 -3.60 1.08 -22.67
CA MET A 298 -3.39 0.50 -23.99
C MET A 298 -4.69 0.28 -24.81
N GLY A 299 -5.85 0.59 -24.23
CA GLY A 299 -7.14 0.42 -24.89
C GLY A 299 -7.50 -1.05 -25.15
N LEU A 300 -7.07 -1.94 -24.27
CA LEU A 300 -7.42 -3.35 -24.27
C LEU A 300 -8.88 -3.57 -23.83
N ASP A 301 -9.49 -4.66 -24.28
CA ASP A 301 -10.81 -5.07 -23.83
C ASP A 301 -10.73 -5.83 -22.50
N GLU A 302 -9.62 -6.54 -22.24
CA GLU A 302 -9.34 -7.20 -20.96
C GLU A 302 -7.85 -7.40 -20.77
N ILE A 303 -7.39 -7.29 -19.51
CA ILE A 303 -6.04 -7.63 -19.06
C ILE A 303 -6.09 -8.98 -18.37
N ILE A 304 -5.30 -9.92 -18.86
CA ILE A 304 -5.12 -11.24 -18.23
C ILE A 304 -3.78 -11.22 -17.49
N ALA A 305 -3.79 -11.67 -16.24
CA ALA A 305 -2.57 -11.78 -15.44
C ALA A 305 -2.25 -13.24 -15.14
N GLU A 306 -0.97 -13.61 -15.26
CA GLU A 306 -0.46 -14.90 -14.79
C GLU A 306 -0.04 -14.81 -13.31
N PRO A 307 -0.05 -15.92 -12.57
CA PRO A 307 0.36 -15.93 -11.16
C PRO A 307 1.88 -15.82 -11.02
N VAL A 308 2.31 -15.32 -9.86
CA VAL A 308 3.72 -15.40 -9.44
C VAL A 308 3.85 -16.34 -8.23
N SER A 309 5.07 -16.82 -7.96
CA SER A 309 5.32 -17.68 -6.80
C SER A 309 5.00 -16.97 -5.48
N GLU A 310 4.17 -17.58 -4.61
CA GLU A 310 3.74 -17.04 -3.32
C GLU A 310 4.79 -17.22 -2.21
N VAL A 311 6.04 -16.78 -2.47
CA VAL A 311 7.16 -16.76 -1.50
C VAL A 311 7.61 -15.32 -1.31
N GLY A 312 7.91 -14.92 -0.08
CA GLY A 312 8.41 -13.57 0.21
C GLY A 312 7.47 -12.49 -0.33
N LEU A 313 8.00 -11.61 -1.21
CA LEU A 313 7.22 -10.54 -1.87
C LEU A 313 6.12 -11.05 -2.79
N GLY A 314 6.20 -12.28 -3.30
CA GLY A 314 5.18 -12.85 -4.17
C GLY A 314 3.82 -12.96 -3.48
N VAL A 315 3.78 -13.14 -2.16
CA VAL A 315 2.53 -13.11 -1.38
C VAL A 315 1.84 -11.76 -1.50
N ALA A 316 2.61 -10.66 -1.45
CA ALA A 316 2.06 -9.32 -1.61
C ALA A 316 1.59 -9.05 -3.05
N ILE A 317 2.36 -9.48 -4.05
CA ILE A 317 1.99 -9.34 -5.46
C ILE A 317 0.68 -10.08 -5.73
N MET A 318 0.59 -11.36 -5.33
CA MET A 318 -0.61 -12.19 -5.54
C MET A 318 -1.85 -11.63 -4.82
N ASP A 319 -1.71 -11.09 -3.61
CA ASP A 319 -2.81 -10.39 -2.92
C ASP A 319 -3.34 -9.21 -3.75
N ARG A 320 -2.46 -8.40 -4.36
CA ARG A 320 -2.87 -7.27 -5.22
C ARG A 320 -3.52 -7.72 -6.52
N LEU A 321 -2.99 -8.74 -7.18
CA LEU A 321 -3.56 -9.29 -8.41
C LEU A 321 -4.96 -9.90 -8.15
N ARG A 322 -5.13 -10.66 -7.06
CA ARG A 322 -6.43 -11.23 -6.68
C ARG A 322 -7.47 -10.14 -6.40
N ARG A 323 -7.10 -9.08 -5.66
CA ARG A 323 -8.01 -7.97 -5.36
C ARG A 323 -8.33 -7.11 -6.60
N ALA A 324 -7.39 -6.96 -7.52
CA ALA A 324 -7.65 -6.30 -8.79
C ALA A 324 -8.63 -7.10 -9.68
N SER A 325 -8.60 -8.43 -9.58
CA SER A 325 -9.47 -9.36 -10.30
C SER A 325 -10.84 -9.57 -9.65
N ALA A 326 -11.06 -9.14 -8.42
CA ALA A 326 -12.30 -9.36 -7.65
C ALA A 326 -13.38 -8.28 -7.92
N ARG A 327 -13.65 -7.97 -9.20
CA ARG A 327 -14.71 -7.05 -9.62
C ARG A 327 -15.94 -7.78 -10.10
#